data_a0a303a565fdd70b547dd8d5db48132d
#
_entry.id   a0a303a565fdd70b547dd8d5db48132d
#
_cell.length_a   1.000
_cell.length_b   1.000
_cell.length_c   1.000
_cell.angle_alpha   90.00
_cell.angle_beta   90.00
_cell.angle_gamma   90.00
#
_symmetry.space_group_name_H-M   'P 1'
#
loop_
_entity.id
_entity.type
_entity.pdbx_description
1 polymer ?
#
loop_
_entity_poly.entity_id
_entity_poly.type
_entity_poly.pdbx_seq_one_letter_code
_entity_poly.pdbx_strand_id
1 'polypeptide(L)'
;MITSQLLHPASIVVVGASNNVHKPGGAILKNLLSGGYTGELRAVNPKETEVQGVAAFADVKDIPDTDLAILAIPAALCPDAVEMLAAEKQVKAFIILSAGFGEETHEGAVLEDRILETVNRYGASLIGPNCIGFMNSWHHSVFSQPIPQLHPQGVDLISSSGATAVFILESAVTKGLQFNSVWSVGNAKQIGVEDVLQYMDEHFNPEADSRIKLLYIESIGDPDRLLFHASSLIKKGCKIAAIKAGSSESGSRAASSHTGAIASSDSAVEALFRKAGIVRCYSREELTTVGCIFTLPELKGKNFAIITHAGGPGVMLTDALSKGGLNVPKLEGPVAEELKGKLFPGAAVGNPIDILATGTPEHLRLCLEYCEEKFDNIDAVMAIFGTPGLVTMFEMYDVLHEKMLHCKKPIFPILPSINTAGAEVAAFLAKGHVNFADEVTLGTALSRIMNAPRPANNEIELFGVDVPRIRRIIDSIPADGYIAPHYVQALLRSAGIPIVEEFVSDNKEEVLAFARRTGFPVVAKVVGPVHKSDVG
;
A
#
# COMPACT_ATOMS: atom_id res chain seq x y z
N MET A 1 10.48 16.94 -0.13
CA MET A 1 11.13 16.77 1.20
C MET A 1 10.04 16.73 2.27
N ILE A 2 10.10 15.80 3.22
CA ILE A 2 9.15 15.74 4.36
C ILE A 2 9.78 16.43 5.54
N THR A 3 9.14 17.50 6.02
CA THR A 3 9.64 18.32 7.14
C THR A 3 9.07 17.88 8.48
N SER A 4 9.73 18.22 9.57
CA SER A 4 9.20 17.97 10.93
C SER A 4 7.90 18.73 11.20
N GLN A 5 7.70 19.87 10.58
CA GLN A 5 6.48 20.68 10.67
C GLN A 5 5.25 20.00 10.03
N LEU A 6 5.47 19.09 9.09
CA LEU A 6 4.37 18.24 8.57
C LEU A 6 3.97 17.18 9.59
N LEU A 7 4.94 16.55 10.26
CA LEU A 7 4.71 15.39 11.13
C LEU A 7 4.34 15.78 12.56
N HIS A 8 4.96 16.82 13.09
CA HIS A 8 4.86 17.25 14.48
C HIS A 8 4.75 18.79 14.57
N PRO A 9 3.75 19.40 13.94
CA PRO A 9 3.57 20.85 13.98
C PRO A 9 3.28 21.31 15.41
N ALA A 10 3.92 22.42 15.85
CA ALA A 10 3.56 23.10 17.09
C ALA A 10 2.34 24.02 16.89
N SER A 11 2.09 24.44 15.65
CA SER A 11 0.94 25.28 15.29
C SER A 11 0.35 24.88 13.92
N ILE A 12 -0.97 24.89 13.83
CA ILE A 12 -1.73 24.57 12.62
C ILE A 12 -2.72 25.69 12.32
N VAL A 13 -2.79 26.11 11.05
CA VAL A 13 -3.86 27.00 10.56
C VAL A 13 -4.72 26.26 9.53
N VAL A 14 -6.05 26.35 9.69
CA VAL A 14 -7.03 25.89 8.69
C VAL A 14 -7.54 27.09 7.91
N VAL A 15 -7.11 27.19 6.65
CA VAL A 15 -7.54 28.26 5.73
C VAL A 15 -8.81 27.79 5.01
N GLY A 16 -9.90 28.55 5.16
CA GLY A 16 -11.24 28.14 4.74
C GLY A 16 -11.97 27.31 5.80
N ALA A 17 -11.62 27.47 7.06
CA ALA A 17 -12.31 26.86 8.19
C ALA A 17 -13.80 27.22 8.22
N SER A 18 -14.65 26.35 8.74
CA SER A 18 -16.10 26.54 8.75
C SER A 18 -16.76 25.97 10.00
N ASN A 19 -17.81 26.65 10.49
CA ASN A 19 -18.70 26.11 11.51
C ASN A 19 -19.56 24.95 10.97
N ASN A 20 -19.72 24.83 9.65
CA ASN A 20 -20.40 23.70 9.03
C ASN A 20 -19.44 22.51 8.91
N VAL A 21 -19.60 21.53 9.80
CA VAL A 21 -18.78 20.30 9.86
C VAL A 21 -18.96 19.34 8.66
N HIS A 22 -19.93 19.62 7.76
CA HIS A 22 -20.12 18.89 6.52
C HIS A 22 -19.33 19.49 5.34
N LYS A 23 -18.63 20.60 5.56
CA LYS A 23 -17.65 21.15 4.60
C LYS A 23 -16.24 20.69 4.95
N PRO A 24 -15.33 20.49 3.98
CA PRO A 24 -13.96 20.04 4.25
C PRO A 24 -13.25 20.85 5.34
N GLY A 25 -13.27 22.19 5.26
CA GLY A 25 -12.65 23.05 6.27
C GLY A 25 -13.29 22.98 7.66
N GLY A 26 -14.58 22.61 7.75
CA GLY A 26 -15.25 22.36 9.04
C GLY A 26 -14.96 20.96 9.58
N ALA A 27 -14.97 19.96 8.71
CA ALA A 27 -14.70 18.57 9.10
C ALA A 27 -13.27 18.39 9.62
N ILE A 28 -12.27 18.99 8.94
CA ILE A 28 -10.87 18.87 9.36
C ILE A 28 -10.62 19.60 10.69
N LEU A 29 -11.21 20.77 10.90
CA LEU A 29 -11.10 21.49 12.17
C LEU A 29 -11.71 20.66 13.32
N LYS A 30 -12.88 20.04 13.10
CA LYS A 30 -13.51 19.12 14.04
C LYS A 30 -12.60 17.92 14.36
N ASN A 31 -11.99 17.31 13.33
CA ASN A 31 -11.13 16.14 13.53
C ASN A 31 -9.85 16.50 14.29
N LEU A 32 -9.27 17.68 14.05
CA LEU A 32 -8.14 18.19 14.84
C LEU A 32 -8.50 18.37 16.31
N LEU A 33 -9.64 19.02 16.59
CA LEU A 33 -10.13 19.24 17.95
C LEU A 33 -10.48 17.92 18.66
N SER A 34 -11.22 17.04 18.00
CA SER A 34 -11.62 15.73 18.59
C SER A 34 -10.46 14.74 18.69
N GLY A 35 -9.43 14.88 17.84
CA GLY A 35 -8.20 14.09 17.85
C GLY A 35 -7.20 14.48 18.94
N GLY A 36 -7.53 15.49 19.76
CA GLY A 36 -6.70 15.89 20.89
C GLY A 36 -5.41 16.61 20.51
N TYR A 37 -5.37 17.30 19.37
CA TYR A 37 -4.22 18.13 19.02
C TYR A 37 -3.97 19.17 20.11
N THR A 38 -2.76 19.20 20.67
CA THR A 38 -2.39 20.03 21.82
C THR A 38 -1.61 21.29 21.45
N GLY A 39 -1.23 21.44 20.17
CA GLY A 39 -0.56 22.63 19.67
C GLY A 39 -1.52 23.81 19.44
N GLU A 40 -0.99 24.92 18.97
CA GLU A 40 -1.79 26.09 18.65
C GLU A 40 -2.63 25.87 17.38
N LEU A 41 -3.95 25.99 17.50
CA LEU A 41 -4.88 25.85 16.39
C LEU A 41 -5.50 27.21 16.04
N ARG A 42 -5.49 27.55 14.74
CA ARG A 42 -5.99 28.82 14.19
C ARG A 42 -6.91 28.54 13.01
N ALA A 43 -7.85 29.44 12.79
CA ALA A 43 -8.74 29.40 11.65
C ALA A 43 -8.60 30.65 10.78
N VAL A 44 -8.78 30.53 9.47
CA VAL A 44 -8.95 31.68 8.58
C VAL A 44 -10.33 31.55 7.95
N ASN A 45 -11.18 32.55 8.22
CA ASN A 45 -12.51 32.69 7.65
C ASN A 45 -12.87 34.19 7.55
N PRO A 46 -13.18 34.76 6.36
CA PRO A 46 -13.42 36.19 6.19
C PRO A 46 -14.72 36.70 6.82
N LYS A 47 -15.58 35.84 7.35
CA LYS A 47 -16.91 36.19 7.88
C LYS A 47 -17.04 35.95 9.38
N GLU A 48 -16.15 35.15 9.97
CA GLU A 48 -16.26 34.69 11.35
C GLU A 48 -15.04 35.16 12.15
N THR A 49 -15.23 35.52 13.41
CA THR A 49 -14.15 35.81 14.37
C THR A 49 -13.78 34.59 15.21
N GLU A 50 -14.63 33.58 15.18
CA GLU A 50 -14.45 32.29 15.85
C GLU A 50 -15.10 31.17 15.02
N VAL A 51 -14.43 30.04 14.88
CA VAL A 51 -14.94 28.84 14.21
C VAL A 51 -14.76 27.63 15.13
N GLN A 52 -15.85 26.98 15.53
CA GLN A 52 -15.86 25.81 16.43
C GLN A 52 -15.03 26.03 17.73
N GLY A 53 -15.07 27.25 18.31
CA GLY A 53 -14.31 27.59 19.52
C GLY A 53 -12.84 27.99 19.25
N VAL A 54 -12.40 28.02 17.98
CA VAL A 54 -11.06 28.45 17.59
C VAL A 54 -11.09 29.87 17.06
N ALA A 55 -10.15 30.71 17.52
CA ALA A 55 -10.00 32.08 17.04
C ALA A 55 -9.78 32.11 15.52
N ALA A 56 -10.55 32.94 14.82
CA ALA A 56 -10.50 33.06 13.38
C ALA A 56 -10.01 34.45 12.94
N PHE A 57 -9.14 34.45 11.94
CA PHE A 57 -8.62 35.63 11.28
C PHE A 57 -9.34 35.83 9.95
N ALA A 58 -9.50 37.08 9.53
CA ALA A 58 -10.17 37.38 8.28
C ALA A 58 -9.32 37.05 7.04
N ASP A 59 -8.01 37.16 7.16
CA ASP A 59 -7.05 36.99 6.07
C ASP A 59 -5.81 36.20 6.55
N VAL A 60 -5.16 35.46 5.66
CA VAL A 60 -3.91 34.72 5.95
C VAL A 60 -2.76 35.62 6.37
N LYS A 61 -2.75 36.89 5.94
CA LYS A 61 -1.74 37.88 6.34
C LYS A 61 -1.81 38.30 7.80
N ASP A 62 -2.96 38.11 8.46
CA ASP A 62 -3.20 38.54 9.83
C ASP A 62 -2.83 37.49 10.88
N ILE A 63 -2.54 36.24 10.45
CA ILE A 63 -2.15 35.16 11.38
C ILE A 63 -0.71 35.34 11.87
N PRO A 64 -0.37 34.85 13.07
CA PRO A 64 1.02 34.70 13.51
C PRO A 64 1.78 33.64 12.70
N ASP A 65 3.10 33.56 12.88
CA ASP A 65 3.93 32.48 12.33
C ASP A 65 3.34 31.12 12.69
N THR A 66 3.38 30.18 11.73
CA THR A 66 2.67 28.90 11.82
C THR A 66 3.45 27.80 11.10
N ASP A 67 3.48 26.59 11.67
CA ASP A 67 4.22 25.46 11.13
C ASP A 67 3.54 24.81 9.93
N LEU A 68 2.24 24.47 10.09
CA LEU A 68 1.45 23.74 9.09
C LEU A 68 0.22 24.56 8.68
N ALA A 69 0.02 24.72 7.38
CA ALA A 69 -1.20 25.28 6.81
C ALA A 69 -2.01 24.22 6.05
N ILE A 70 -3.31 24.13 6.36
CA ILE A 70 -4.26 23.26 5.69
C ILE A 70 -5.21 24.12 4.90
N LEU A 71 -5.21 23.96 3.55
CA LEU A 71 -6.01 24.78 2.65
C LEU A 71 -7.26 24.03 2.19
N ALA A 72 -8.43 24.60 2.53
CA ALA A 72 -9.76 24.16 2.11
C ALA A 72 -10.47 25.31 1.36
N ILE A 73 -9.78 25.94 0.42
CA ILE A 73 -10.21 27.07 -0.39
C ILE A 73 -10.15 26.72 -1.88
N PRO A 74 -10.85 27.45 -2.79
CA PRO A 74 -10.81 27.19 -4.23
C PRO A 74 -9.38 27.15 -4.78
N ALA A 75 -9.11 26.25 -5.74
CA ALA A 75 -7.79 26.02 -6.32
C ALA A 75 -7.11 27.32 -6.81
N ALA A 76 -7.85 28.20 -7.46
CA ALA A 76 -7.34 29.47 -7.97
C ALA A 76 -6.76 30.42 -6.91
N LEU A 77 -7.15 30.24 -5.64
CA LEU A 77 -6.67 31.06 -4.52
C LEU A 77 -5.49 30.43 -3.78
N CYS A 78 -5.21 29.14 -4.02
CA CYS A 78 -4.18 28.42 -3.30
C CYS A 78 -2.75 28.96 -3.56
N PRO A 79 -2.33 29.29 -4.81
CA PRO A 79 -0.96 29.74 -5.07
C PRO A 79 -0.60 31.01 -4.30
N ASP A 80 -1.47 32.00 -4.27
CA ASP A 80 -1.24 33.27 -3.56
C ASP A 80 -1.22 33.07 -2.03
N ALA A 81 -2.12 32.21 -1.52
CA ALA A 81 -2.14 31.85 -0.10
C ALA A 81 -0.87 31.11 0.31
N VAL A 82 -0.38 30.16 -0.50
CA VAL A 82 0.86 29.40 -0.24
C VAL A 82 2.07 30.33 -0.26
N GLU A 83 2.17 31.23 -1.25
CA GLU A 83 3.28 32.20 -1.33
C GLU A 83 3.31 33.11 -0.09
N MET A 84 2.16 33.68 0.28
CA MET A 84 2.03 34.55 1.48
C MET A 84 2.43 33.80 2.76
N LEU A 85 1.88 32.60 2.96
CA LEU A 85 2.13 31.79 4.15
C LEU A 85 3.59 31.34 4.25
N ALA A 86 4.21 30.93 3.15
CA ALA A 86 5.60 30.50 3.12
C ALA A 86 6.58 31.67 3.32
N ALA A 87 6.30 32.82 2.66
CA ALA A 87 7.18 33.99 2.67
C ALA A 87 7.11 34.78 3.97
N GLU A 88 5.91 35.01 4.52
CA GLU A 88 5.68 35.97 5.59
C GLU A 88 5.28 35.31 6.93
N LYS A 89 4.83 34.04 6.93
CA LYS A 89 4.32 33.35 8.12
C LYS A 89 5.12 32.10 8.49
N GLN A 90 6.30 31.92 7.91
CA GLN A 90 7.25 30.85 8.22
C GLN A 90 6.69 29.42 8.02
N VAL A 91 5.59 29.28 7.26
CA VAL A 91 4.98 27.97 7.06
C VAL A 91 5.92 27.04 6.30
N LYS A 92 6.19 25.86 6.86
CA LYS A 92 7.09 24.83 6.33
C LYS A 92 6.37 23.53 5.96
N ALA A 93 5.05 23.48 6.13
CA ALA A 93 4.24 22.34 5.70
C ALA A 93 2.87 22.80 5.20
N PHE A 94 2.44 22.18 4.10
CA PHE A 94 1.15 22.46 3.46
C PHE A 94 0.40 21.18 3.19
N ILE A 95 -0.92 21.20 3.44
CA ILE A 95 -1.87 20.18 3.01
C ILE A 95 -2.95 20.89 2.21
N ILE A 96 -3.12 20.56 0.92
CA ILE A 96 -4.11 21.17 0.05
C ILE A 96 -5.21 20.15 -0.25
N LEU A 97 -6.40 20.38 0.31
CA LEU A 97 -7.53 19.46 0.19
C LEU A 97 -8.28 19.61 -1.12
N SER A 98 -8.29 20.82 -1.67
CA SER A 98 -9.11 21.19 -2.83
C SER A 98 -8.73 20.45 -4.09
N ALA A 99 -9.72 20.11 -4.90
CA ALA A 99 -9.61 19.72 -6.30
C ALA A 99 -9.67 20.94 -7.22
N GLY A 100 -9.56 20.72 -8.54
CA GLY A 100 -9.56 21.79 -9.55
C GLY A 100 -8.17 22.16 -10.01
N PHE A 101 -7.25 21.21 -9.94
CA PHE A 101 -5.86 21.36 -10.37
C PHE A 101 -5.55 20.55 -11.63
N GLY A 102 -4.37 19.97 -11.74
CA GLY A 102 -3.91 19.24 -12.93
C GLY A 102 -4.75 18.01 -13.29
N GLU A 103 -5.50 17.45 -12.35
CA GLU A 103 -6.44 16.36 -12.59
C GLU A 103 -7.69 16.80 -13.39
N GLU A 104 -8.01 18.08 -13.40
CA GLU A 104 -9.18 18.59 -14.12
C GLU A 104 -8.83 19.35 -15.40
N THR A 105 -7.82 20.25 -15.34
CA THR A 105 -7.52 21.16 -16.46
C THR A 105 -6.01 21.46 -16.59
N HIS A 106 -5.60 21.92 -17.77
CA HIS A 106 -4.24 22.39 -17.99
C HIS A 106 -3.93 23.65 -17.16
N GLU A 107 -4.90 24.55 -17.03
CA GLU A 107 -4.77 25.73 -16.17
C GLU A 107 -4.58 25.33 -14.70
N GLY A 108 -5.25 24.27 -14.25
CA GLY A 108 -5.06 23.69 -12.92
C GLY A 108 -3.63 23.16 -12.73
N ALA A 109 -3.03 22.54 -13.74
CA ALA A 109 -1.64 22.10 -13.70
C ALA A 109 -0.66 23.27 -13.53
N VAL A 110 -0.91 24.42 -14.16
CA VAL A 110 -0.12 25.65 -13.97
C VAL A 110 -0.20 26.16 -12.54
N LEU A 111 -1.38 26.06 -11.90
CA LEU A 111 -1.52 26.41 -10.47
C LEU A 111 -0.68 25.49 -9.59
N GLU A 112 -0.68 24.18 -9.87
CA GLU A 112 0.18 23.22 -9.16
C GLU A 112 1.67 23.52 -9.32
N ASP A 113 2.12 23.84 -10.54
CA ASP A 113 3.52 24.16 -10.82
C ASP A 113 3.96 25.40 -10.01
N ARG A 114 3.12 26.43 -9.95
CA ARG A 114 3.37 27.62 -9.16
C ARG A 114 3.48 27.32 -7.66
N ILE A 115 2.60 26.46 -7.13
CA ILE A 115 2.67 26.01 -5.74
C ILE A 115 3.96 25.23 -5.50
N LEU A 116 4.31 24.29 -6.40
CA LEU A 116 5.53 23.49 -6.29
C LEU A 116 6.79 24.36 -6.27
N GLU A 117 6.87 25.34 -7.15
CA GLU A 117 8.00 26.31 -7.15
C GLU A 117 8.12 27.04 -5.83
N THR A 118 7.00 27.49 -5.27
CA THR A 118 6.96 28.18 -3.98
C THR A 118 7.43 27.29 -2.84
N VAL A 119 6.82 26.10 -2.67
CA VAL A 119 7.19 25.21 -1.55
C VAL A 119 8.64 24.74 -1.65
N ASN A 120 9.17 24.52 -2.85
CA ASN A 120 10.58 24.19 -3.05
C ASN A 120 11.50 25.37 -2.72
N ARG A 121 11.15 26.60 -3.13
CA ARG A 121 11.90 27.82 -2.83
C ARG A 121 12.06 28.05 -1.34
N TYR A 122 11.00 27.79 -0.56
CA TYR A 122 11.01 28.00 0.89
C TYR A 122 11.37 26.74 1.69
N GLY A 123 11.69 25.64 1.04
CA GLY A 123 12.03 24.35 1.67
C GLY A 123 10.88 23.77 2.50
N ALA A 124 9.65 23.91 2.00
CA ALA A 124 8.44 23.43 2.66
C ALA A 124 7.98 22.08 2.09
N SER A 125 7.19 21.33 2.87
CA SER A 125 6.52 20.11 2.47
C SER A 125 5.14 20.39 1.89
N LEU A 126 4.72 19.62 0.87
CA LEU A 126 3.38 19.68 0.29
C LEU A 126 2.76 18.29 0.17
N ILE A 127 1.62 18.07 0.84
CA ILE A 127 0.69 16.95 0.62
C ILE A 127 -0.46 17.42 -0.25
N GLY A 128 -0.79 16.64 -1.28
CA GLY A 128 -1.80 16.99 -2.26
C GLY A 128 -1.26 17.72 -3.49
N PRO A 129 -2.07 18.58 -4.14
CA PRO A 129 -3.49 18.86 -3.88
C PRO A 129 -4.43 17.67 -4.10
N ASN A 130 -5.76 17.90 -3.99
CA ASN A 130 -6.79 16.90 -4.21
C ASN A 130 -6.62 15.65 -3.33
N CYS A 131 -6.53 15.85 -2.01
CA CYS A 131 -6.30 14.79 -1.03
C CYS A 131 -7.29 14.89 0.15
N ILE A 132 -7.40 13.84 0.96
CA ILE A 132 -8.17 13.91 2.22
C ILE A 132 -7.32 14.44 3.38
N GLY A 133 -6.00 14.51 3.22
CA GLY A 133 -5.06 15.01 4.21
C GLY A 133 -4.10 13.95 4.75
N PHE A 134 -3.55 14.23 5.91
CA PHE A 134 -2.58 13.40 6.61
C PHE A 134 -2.98 13.23 8.09
N MET A 135 -2.72 12.05 8.64
CA MET A 135 -3.04 11.74 10.04
C MET A 135 -1.95 10.86 10.66
N ASN A 136 -1.58 11.19 11.88
CA ASN A 136 -0.74 10.38 12.77
C ASN A 136 -1.19 10.58 14.23
N SER A 137 -0.47 10.03 15.19
CA SER A 137 -0.76 10.20 16.63
C SER A 137 -0.61 11.64 17.13
N TRP A 138 0.01 12.54 16.37
CA TRP A 138 0.22 13.93 16.75
C TRP A 138 -0.95 14.82 16.34
N HIS A 139 -1.50 14.63 15.13
CA HIS A 139 -2.63 15.41 14.63
C HIS A 139 -3.46 14.65 13.59
N HIS A 140 -4.77 14.89 13.61
CA HIS A 140 -5.73 14.29 12.68
C HIS A 140 -6.12 15.29 11.58
N SER A 141 -5.15 15.68 10.74
CA SER A 141 -5.34 16.62 9.63
C SER A 141 -5.99 15.95 8.42
N VAL A 142 -7.15 15.31 8.63
CA VAL A 142 -7.99 14.69 7.61
C VAL A 142 -9.43 15.18 7.75
N PHE A 143 -10.15 15.35 6.63
CA PHE A 143 -11.55 15.78 6.68
C PHE A 143 -12.54 14.60 6.62
N SER A 144 -12.07 13.37 6.42
CA SER A 144 -12.91 12.18 6.24
C SER A 144 -13.17 11.42 7.55
N GLN A 145 -14.10 10.48 7.47
CA GLN A 145 -14.39 9.46 8.47
C GLN A 145 -14.29 8.08 7.78
N PRO A 146 -14.08 6.96 8.52
CA PRO A 146 -13.86 6.93 9.97
C PRO A 146 -12.46 7.40 10.36
N ILE A 147 -12.28 7.86 11.60
CA ILE A 147 -10.96 8.01 12.21
C ILE A 147 -10.61 6.66 12.85
N PRO A 148 -9.61 5.93 12.35
CA PRO A 148 -9.21 4.65 12.92
C PRO A 148 -8.52 4.84 14.27
N GLN A 149 -8.48 3.76 15.05
CA GLN A 149 -7.65 3.75 16.26
C GLN A 149 -6.17 3.81 15.85
N LEU A 150 -5.45 4.79 16.40
CA LEU A 150 -4.03 4.95 16.16
C LEU A 150 -3.20 4.21 17.22
N HIS A 151 -2.15 3.54 16.74
CA HIS A 151 -1.19 2.81 17.58
C HIS A 151 0.20 2.87 16.95
N PRO A 152 1.28 3.11 17.69
CA PRO A 152 2.64 3.25 17.13
C PRO A 152 3.10 2.04 16.29
N GLN A 153 2.68 0.83 16.65
CA GLN A 153 2.95 -0.39 15.91
C GLN A 153 1.84 -0.77 14.91
N GLY A 154 0.85 0.11 14.71
CA GLY A 154 -0.20 -0.05 13.71
C GLY A 154 0.34 0.04 12.28
N VAL A 155 -0.53 0.09 11.31
CA VAL A 155 -0.22 0.12 9.89
C VAL A 155 0.01 1.55 9.41
N ASP A 156 1.00 1.79 8.54
CA ASP A 156 1.05 3.00 7.72
C ASP A 156 0.30 2.77 6.41
N LEU A 157 -0.73 3.56 6.17
CA LEU A 157 -1.47 3.58 4.91
C LEU A 157 -1.01 4.76 4.06
N ILE A 158 -0.56 4.49 2.84
CA ILE A 158 -0.15 5.50 1.87
C ILE A 158 -1.01 5.33 0.63
N SER A 159 -1.79 6.35 0.26
CA SER A 159 -2.77 6.27 -0.81
C SER A 159 -2.70 7.46 -1.76
N SER A 160 -2.63 7.17 -3.06
CA SER A 160 -2.78 8.19 -4.12
C SER A 160 -4.21 8.71 -4.24
N SER A 161 -5.22 7.94 -3.79
CA SER A 161 -6.63 8.31 -3.87
C SER A 161 -7.22 8.54 -2.48
N GLY A 162 -7.80 9.72 -2.27
CA GLY A 162 -8.49 10.06 -1.02
C GLY A 162 -9.72 9.18 -0.77
N ALA A 163 -10.59 9.02 -1.76
CA ALA A 163 -11.79 8.18 -1.65
C ALA A 163 -11.45 6.71 -1.38
N THR A 164 -10.43 6.17 -2.08
CA THR A 164 -9.99 4.79 -1.86
C THR A 164 -9.37 4.61 -0.47
N ALA A 165 -8.62 5.61 0.03
CA ALA A 165 -8.11 5.58 1.40
C ALA A 165 -9.25 5.43 2.42
N VAL A 166 -10.32 6.23 2.30
CA VAL A 166 -11.51 6.12 3.17
C VAL A 166 -12.11 4.71 3.12
N PHE A 167 -12.30 4.15 1.93
CA PHE A 167 -12.87 2.81 1.79
C PHE A 167 -11.94 1.69 2.28
N ILE A 168 -10.62 1.90 2.25
CA ILE A 168 -9.65 0.98 2.89
C ILE A 168 -9.80 1.07 4.41
N LEU A 169 -9.90 2.28 4.98
CA LEU A 169 -10.11 2.49 6.41
C LEU A 169 -11.42 1.84 6.89
N GLU A 170 -12.53 2.01 6.16
CA GLU A 170 -13.83 1.36 6.46
C GLU A 170 -13.68 -0.16 6.55
N SER A 171 -13.04 -0.78 5.55
CA SER A 171 -12.81 -2.23 5.54
C SER A 171 -11.85 -2.67 6.65
N ALA A 172 -10.84 -1.88 6.98
CA ALA A 172 -9.82 -2.21 7.97
C ALA A 172 -10.34 -2.11 9.42
N VAL A 173 -11.07 -1.03 9.74
CA VAL A 173 -11.60 -0.79 11.09
C VAL A 173 -12.54 -1.92 11.52
N THR A 174 -13.38 -2.42 10.61
CA THR A 174 -14.30 -3.54 10.89
C THR A 174 -13.57 -4.85 11.20
N LYS A 175 -12.31 -4.98 10.80
CA LYS A 175 -11.43 -6.12 11.09
C LYS A 175 -10.57 -5.94 12.35
N GLY A 176 -10.63 -4.76 13.00
CA GLY A 176 -9.78 -4.45 14.15
C GLY A 176 -8.36 -3.99 13.79
N LEU A 177 -8.08 -3.69 12.52
CA LEU A 177 -6.77 -3.22 12.11
C LEU A 177 -6.51 -1.80 12.62
N GLN A 178 -5.42 -1.62 13.34
CA GLN A 178 -4.99 -0.33 13.89
C GLN A 178 -3.97 0.34 12.95
N PHE A 179 -3.91 1.67 12.97
CA PHE A 179 -3.03 2.45 12.12
C PHE A 179 -1.99 3.23 12.93
N ASN A 180 -0.82 3.43 12.37
CA ASN A 180 0.18 4.38 12.88
C ASN A 180 0.03 5.73 12.18
N SER A 181 -0.08 5.71 10.84
CA SER A 181 -0.30 6.91 10.05
C SER A 181 -1.14 6.65 8.80
N VAL A 182 -1.79 7.71 8.30
CA VAL A 182 -2.54 7.69 7.04
C VAL A 182 -2.08 8.88 6.19
N TRP A 183 -1.54 8.57 5.01
CA TRP A 183 -1.03 9.51 4.03
C TRP A 183 -1.92 9.48 2.80
N SER A 184 -2.68 10.54 2.55
CA SER A 184 -3.39 10.73 1.29
C SER A 184 -2.60 11.73 0.45
N VAL A 185 -1.83 11.23 -0.50
CA VAL A 185 -0.92 12.09 -1.28
C VAL A 185 -1.61 12.83 -2.43
N GLY A 186 -2.85 12.46 -2.79
CA GLY A 186 -3.63 13.12 -3.85
C GLY A 186 -2.90 13.11 -5.19
N ASN A 187 -2.84 14.27 -5.86
CA ASN A 187 -2.11 14.44 -7.12
C ASN A 187 -0.58 14.24 -6.96
N ALA A 188 -0.09 14.14 -5.73
CA ALA A 188 1.32 13.87 -5.42
C ALA A 188 2.30 14.84 -6.10
N LYS A 189 1.97 16.13 -6.14
CA LYS A 189 2.77 17.11 -6.90
C LYS A 189 4.21 17.26 -6.39
N GLN A 190 4.42 17.12 -5.06
CA GLN A 190 5.75 17.11 -4.46
C GLN A 190 6.03 15.80 -3.71
N ILE A 191 5.09 15.35 -2.86
CA ILE A 191 5.25 14.17 -2.04
C ILE A 191 4.33 13.08 -2.59
N GLY A 192 4.93 12.07 -3.22
CA GLY A 192 4.28 10.86 -3.70
C GLY A 192 4.49 9.66 -2.76
N VAL A 193 4.03 8.49 -3.19
CA VAL A 193 4.20 7.23 -2.43
C VAL A 193 5.69 6.92 -2.25
N GLU A 194 6.50 7.16 -3.27
CA GLU A 194 7.95 6.92 -3.28
C GLU A 194 8.67 7.82 -2.26
N ASP A 195 8.25 9.08 -2.14
CA ASP A 195 8.84 10.04 -1.21
C ASP A 195 8.54 9.67 0.25
N VAL A 196 7.31 9.19 0.51
CA VAL A 196 6.92 8.70 1.84
C VAL A 196 7.71 7.45 2.21
N LEU A 197 7.84 6.49 1.28
CA LEU A 197 8.65 5.27 1.51
C LEU A 197 10.12 5.61 1.71
N GLN A 198 10.69 6.55 0.94
CA GLN A 198 12.05 7.04 1.15
C GLN A 198 12.22 7.60 2.55
N TYR A 199 11.34 8.51 2.95
CA TYR A 199 11.39 9.10 4.29
C TYR A 199 11.34 8.03 5.39
N MET A 200 10.39 7.08 5.27
CA MET A 200 10.25 5.98 6.23
C MET A 200 11.48 5.07 6.27
N ASP A 201 12.13 4.84 5.13
CA ASP A 201 13.33 4.00 5.04
C ASP A 201 14.56 4.67 5.64
N GLU A 202 14.78 5.96 5.33
CA GLU A 202 15.92 6.74 5.81
C GLU A 202 15.88 7.00 7.33
N HIS A 203 14.67 7.07 7.91
CA HIS A 203 14.47 7.36 9.34
C HIS A 203 13.99 6.14 10.14
N PHE A 204 14.00 4.95 9.57
CA PHE A 204 13.43 3.75 10.18
C PHE A 204 14.10 3.36 11.49
N ASN A 205 13.32 3.37 12.57
CA ASN A 205 13.69 2.83 13.87
C ASN A 205 12.91 1.53 14.15
N PRO A 206 13.57 0.34 14.14
CA PRO A 206 12.87 -0.93 14.29
C PRO A 206 12.21 -1.13 15.67
N GLU A 207 12.55 -0.34 16.67
CA GLU A 207 11.97 -0.44 18.02
C GLU A 207 10.74 0.46 18.20
N ALA A 208 10.64 1.54 17.43
CA ALA A 208 9.59 2.55 17.57
C ALA A 208 8.57 2.54 16.42
N ASP A 209 9.04 2.32 15.19
CA ASP A 209 8.22 2.54 14.00
C ASP A 209 7.38 1.32 13.61
N SER A 210 6.29 1.61 12.95
CA SER A 210 5.46 0.58 12.29
C SER A 210 6.29 -0.25 11.30
N ARG A 211 6.08 -1.56 11.32
CA ARG A 211 6.68 -2.49 10.36
C ARG A 211 5.76 -2.86 9.20
N ILE A 212 4.55 -2.32 9.13
CA ILE A 212 3.55 -2.70 8.13
C ILE A 212 3.18 -1.47 7.30
N LYS A 213 3.37 -1.58 5.97
CA LYS A 213 3.01 -0.53 5.02
C LYS A 213 1.98 -1.07 4.03
N LEU A 214 0.83 -0.40 3.93
CA LEU A 214 -0.20 -0.70 2.94
C LEU A 214 -0.25 0.45 1.93
N LEU A 215 -0.16 0.11 0.64
CA LEU A 215 -0.06 1.08 -0.43
C LEU A 215 -1.26 0.97 -1.38
N TYR A 216 -1.82 2.10 -1.76
CA TYR A 216 -2.71 2.22 -2.91
C TYR A 216 -2.09 3.20 -3.91
N ILE A 217 -1.72 2.70 -5.09
CA ILE A 217 -0.91 3.41 -6.07
C ILE A 217 -1.69 3.54 -7.39
N GLU A 218 -1.87 4.75 -7.89
CA GLU A 218 -2.46 5.02 -9.21
C GLU A 218 -1.40 5.21 -10.28
N SER A 219 -0.30 5.88 -9.95
CA SER A 219 0.86 6.06 -10.81
C SER A 219 2.16 5.87 -10.02
N ILE A 220 3.22 5.48 -10.70
CA ILE A 220 4.57 5.38 -10.14
C ILE A 220 5.44 6.37 -10.89
N GLY A 221 5.82 7.45 -10.21
CA GLY A 221 6.62 8.53 -10.79
C GLY A 221 8.10 8.17 -10.89
N ASP A 222 8.63 7.49 -9.88
CA ASP A 222 10.02 7.05 -9.81
C ASP A 222 10.11 5.56 -9.42
N PRO A 223 10.09 4.64 -10.41
CA PRO A 223 10.14 3.20 -10.17
C PRO A 223 11.42 2.73 -9.46
N ASP A 224 12.54 3.37 -9.72
CA ASP A 224 13.83 3.00 -9.13
C ASP A 224 13.86 3.37 -7.65
N ARG A 225 13.34 4.53 -7.29
CA ARG A 225 13.19 4.97 -5.90
C ARG A 225 12.23 4.08 -5.13
N LEU A 226 11.07 3.75 -5.71
CA LEU A 226 10.11 2.81 -5.12
C LEU A 226 10.78 1.46 -4.85
N LEU A 227 11.47 0.90 -5.85
CA LEU A 227 12.17 -0.37 -5.76
C LEU A 227 13.22 -0.36 -4.65
N PHE A 228 14.05 0.68 -4.62
CA PHE A 228 15.16 0.80 -3.67
C PHE A 228 14.64 0.86 -2.23
N HIS A 229 13.76 1.80 -1.91
CA HIS A 229 13.31 2.04 -0.54
C HIS A 229 12.35 0.95 -0.03
N ALA A 230 11.46 0.42 -0.89
CA ALA A 230 10.63 -0.72 -0.50
C ALA A 230 11.47 -1.98 -0.21
N SER A 231 12.45 -2.29 -1.05
CA SER A 231 13.38 -3.42 -0.82
C SER A 231 14.20 -3.23 0.45
N SER A 232 14.69 -2.02 0.71
CA SER A 232 15.43 -1.67 1.92
C SER A 232 14.58 -1.86 3.17
N LEU A 233 13.36 -1.32 3.21
CA LEU A 233 12.42 -1.49 4.32
C LEU A 233 12.11 -2.97 4.59
N ILE A 234 11.87 -3.77 3.53
CA ILE A 234 11.59 -5.20 3.68
C ILE A 234 12.81 -5.95 4.23
N LYS A 235 14.02 -5.61 3.79
CA LYS A 235 15.27 -6.16 4.36
C LYS A 235 15.48 -5.77 5.84
N LYS A 236 14.97 -4.61 6.26
CA LYS A 236 14.95 -4.16 7.66
C LYS A 236 13.84 -4.83 8.50
N GLY A 237 13.04 -5.73 7.91
CA GLY A 237 11.97 -6.48 8.57
C GLY A 237 10.58 -5.88 8.45
N CYS A 238 10.38 -4.88 7.59
CA CYS A 238 9.06 -4.38 7.25
C CYS A 238 8.31 -5.35 6.33
N LYS A 239 6.98 -5.28 6.34
CA LYS A 239 6.07 -6.00 5.46
C LYS A 239 5.30 -4.98 4.64
N ILE A 240 5.31 -5.11 3.32
CA ILE A 240 4.67 -4.16 2.41
C ILE A 240 3.69 -4.88 1.52
N ALA A 241 2.45 -4.40 1.46
CA ALA A 241 1.45 -4.86 0.50
C ALA A 241 0.89 -3.68 -0.30
N ALA A 242 0.55 -3.91 -1.56
CA ALA A 242 0.14 -2.83 -2.45
C ALA A 242 -0.97 -3.25 -3.43
N ILE A 243 -1.89 -2.31 -3.68
CA ILE A 243 -2.76 -2.32 -4.84
C ILE A 243 -2.19 -1.32 -5.85
N LYS A 244 -2.05 -1.73 -7.12
CA LYS A 244 -1.83 -0.81 -8.25
C LYS A 244 -3.12 -0.74 -9.07
N ALA A 245 -3.72 0.43 -9.13
CA ALA A 245 -4.90 0.68 -9.96
C ALA A 245 -4.55 0.61 -11.46
N GLY A 246 -5.52 0.23 -12.30
CA GLY A 246 -5.32 0.18 -13.75
C GLY A 246 -4.50 -1.03 -14.22
N SER A 247 -4.77 -2.21 -13.66
CA SER A 247 -4.06 -3.46 -14.02
C SER A 247 -4.51 -4.10 -15.32
N SER A 248 -5.62 -3.69 -15.90
CA SER A 248 -6.09 -4.12 -17.22
C SER A 248 -6.06 -2.96 -18.20
N GLU A 249 -6.11 -3.23 -19.50
CA GLU A 249 -6.17 -2.18 -20.52
C GLU A 249 -7.34 -1.21 -20.31
N SER A 250 -8.53 -1.73 -19.99
CA SER A 250 -9.70 -0.91 -19.67
C SER A 250 -9.55 -0.14 -18.38
N GLY A 251 -8.99 -0.77 -17.33
CA GLY A 251 -8.68 -0.13 -16.07
C GLY A 251 -7.60 0.94 -16.21
N SER A 252 -6.61 0.71 -17.05
CA SER A 252 -5.55 1.66 -17.39
C SER A 252 -6.10 2.92 -18.08
N ARG A 253 -7.01 2.75 -19.07
CA ARG A 253 -7.71 3.89 -19.68
C ARG A 253 -8.55 4.67 -18.69
N ALA A 254 -9.26 3.97 -17.78
CA ALA A 254 -10.05 4.62 -16.74
C ALA A 254 -9.16 5.41 -15.75
N ALA A 255 -8.04 4.83 -15.30
CA ALA A 255 -7.08 5.49 -14.43
C ALA A 255 -6.44 6.72 -15.10
N SER A 256 -6.02 6.61 -16.37
CA SER A 256 -5.45 7.75 -17.13
C SER A 256 -6.44 8.88 -17.32
N SER A 257 -7.73 8.57 -17.56
CA SER A 257 -8.77 9.59 -17.66
C SER A 257 -9.04 10.30 -16.33
N HIS A 258 -8.78 9.64 -15.20
CA HIS A 258 -9.02 10.20 -13.88
C HIS A 258 -7.83 11.02 -13.36
N THR A 259 -6.59 10.61 -13.67
CA THR A 259 -5.38 11.21 -13.09
C THR A 259 -4.57 12.03 -14.10
N GLY A 260 -4.91 11.98 -15.39
CA GLY A 260 -4.12 12.60 -16.46
C GLY A 260 -2.75 11.93 -16.71
N ALA A 261 -2.38 10.93 -15.92
CA ALA A 261 -1.09 10.25 -16.03
C ALA A 261 -1.13 9.06 -17.00
N ILE A 262 -0.04 8.84 -17.74
CA ILE A 262 0.11 7.64 -18.59
C ILE A 262 0.28 6.44 -17.67
N ALA A 263 -0.61 5.45 -17.78
CA ALA A 263 -0.55 4.24 -16.97
C ALA A 263 0.66 3.37 -17.36
N SER A 264 1.43 2.96 -16.37
CA SER A 264 2.53 2.01 -16.53
C SER A 264 2.02 0.64 -16.95
N SER A 265 2.80 -0.11 -17.73
CA SER A 265 2.49 -1.50 -18.07
C SER A 265 2.31 -2.35 -16.82
N ASP A 266 1.21 -3.10 -16.73
CA ASP A 266 0.93 -3.96 -15.57
C ASP A 266 2.00 -5.03 -15.35
N SER A 267 2.58 -5.57 -16.43
CA SER A 267 3.69 -6.52 -16.35
C SER A 267 4.96 -5.90 -15.77
N ALA A 268 5.23 -4.61 -16.05
CA ALA A 268 6.35 -3.89 -15.44
C ALA A 268 6.12 -3.66 -13.95
N VAL A 269 4.89 -3.30 -13.55
CA VAL A 269 4.52 -3.14 -12.14
C VAL A 269 4.60 -4.46 -11.39
N GLU A 270 4.14 -5.56 -11.99
CA GLU A 270 4.27 -6.90 -11.41
C GLU A 270 5.74 -7.27 -11.18
N ALA A 271 6.59 -7.04 -12.18
CA ALA A 271 8.02 -7.30 -12.06
C ALA A 271 8.68 -6.43 -10.96
N LEU A 272 8.31 -5.14 -10.89
CA LEU A 272 8.77 -4.21 -9.87
C LEU A 272 8.39 -4.68 -8.46
N PHE A 273 7.11 -5.01 -8.22
CA PHE A 273 6.63 -5.47 -6.92
C PHE A 273 7.30 -6.79 -6.50
N ARG A 274 7.41 -7.74 -7.44
CA ARG A 274 8.11 -9.00 -7.19
C ARG A 274 9.58 -8.78 -6.82
N LYS A 275 10.28 -7.90 -7.54
CA LYS A 275 11.69 -7.58 -7.28
C LYS A 275 11.87 -6.87 -5.94
N ALA A 276 10.94 -5.99 -5.57
CA ALA A 276 10.94 -5.28 -4.30
C ALA A 276 10.54 -6.17 -3.10
N GLY A 277 9.83 -7.29 -3.33
CA GLY A 277 9.25 -8.12 -2.28
C GLY A 277 7.90 -7.61 -1.77
N ILE A 278 7.22 -6.76 -2.53
CA ILE A 278 5.89 -6.23 -2.19
C ILE A 278 4.83 -7.30 -2.48
N VAL A 279 3.95 -7.56 -1.52
CA VAL A 279 2.79 -8.44 -1.71
C VAL A 279 1.74 -7.70 -2.53
N ARG A 280 1.48 -8.15 -3.76
CA ARG A 280 0.49 -7.53 -4.63
C ARG A 280 -0.92 -7.98 -4.28
N CYS A 281 -1.82 -7.01 -4.10
CA CYS A 281 -3.24 -7.18 -3.85
C CYS A 281 -4.07 -6.59 -5.00
N TYR A 282 -5.28 -7.14 -5.22
CA TYR A 282 -6.16 -6.71 -6.32
C TYR A 282 -7.50 -6.14 -5.84
N SER A 283 -7.75 -6.17 -4.53
CA SER A 283 -8.93 -5.56 -3.92
C SER A 283 -8.61 -4.96 -2.55
N ARG A 284 -9.45 -4.02 -2.11
CA ARG A 284 -9.36 -3.42 -0.76
C ARG A 284 -9.48 -4.49 0.33
N GLU A 285 -10.39 -5.42 0.12
CA GLU A 285 -10.63 -6.54 1.03
C GLU A 285 -9.39 -7.41 1.19
N GLU A 286 -8.73 -7.73 0.08
CA GLU A 286 -7.48 -8.48 0.08
C GLU A 286 -6.35 -7.69 0.77
N LEU A 287 -6.20 -6.38 0.46
CA LEU A 287 -5.17 -5.53 1.06
C LEU A 287 -5.33 -5.46 2.59
N THR A 288 -6.54 -5.22 3.08
CA THR A 288 -6.80 -5.12 4.53
C THR A 288 -6.67 -6.47 5.22
N THR A 289 -7.04 -7.58 4.57
CA THR A 289 -6.81 -8.95 5.07
C THR A 289 -5.32 -9.26 5.16
N VAL A 290 -4.52 -8.91 4.14
CA VAL A 290 -3.05 -9.02 4.19
C VAL A 290 -2.48 -8.16 5.33
N GLY A 291 -2.99 -6.94 5.51
CA GLY A 291 -2.63 -6.07 6.62
C GLY A 291 -2.88 -6.73 7.99
N CYS A 292 -4.05 -7.34 8.17
CA CYS A 292 -4.36 -8.10 9.38
C CYS A 292 -3.43 -9.30 9.60
N ILE A 293 -3.11 -10.06 8.55
CA ILE A 293 -2.15 -11.17 8.64
C ILE A 293 -0.77 -10.66 9.09
N PHE A 294 -0.36 -9.52 8.59
CA PHE A 294 0.94 -8.93 8.92
C PHE A 294 1.08 -8.53 10.40
N THR A 295 -0.02 -8.28 11.11
CA THR A 295 -0.01 -7.99 12.56
C THR A 295 0.21 -9.23 13.42
N LEU A 296 -0.02 -10.42 12.87
CA LEU A 296 0.17 -11.69 13.58
C LEU A 296 1.64 -12.14 13.56
N PRO A 297 2.04 -13.07 14.44
CA PRO A 297 3.37 -13.65 14.43
C PRO A 297 3.76 -14.19 13.04
N GLU A 298 5.05 -14.16 12.71
CA GLU A 298 5.54 -14.59 11.41
C GLU A 298 5.30 -16.09 11.17
N LEU A 299 4.78 -16.42 9.99
CA LEU A 299 4.64 -17.80 9.53
C LEU A 299 6.01 -18.41 9.23
N LYS A 300 6.32 -19.54 9.87
CA LYS A 300 7.58 -20.24 9.71
C LYS A 300 7.52 -21.39 8.69
N GLY A 301 6.31 -21.77 8.26
CA GLY A 301 6.10 -22.86 7.32
C GLY A 301 4.75 -22.77 6.62
N LYS A 302 4.39 -23.83 5.88
CA LYS A 302 3.20 -23.87 5.01
C LYS A 302 2.13 -24.86 5.47
N ASN A 303 2.23 -25.42 6.67
CA ASN A 303 1.36 -26.48 7.18
C ASN A 303 0.37 -25.89 8.20
N PHE A 304 -0.91 -25.96 7.90
CA PHE A 304 -1.97 -25.37 8.70
C PHE A 304 -2.86 -26.45 9.33
N ALA A 305 -3.16 -26.28 10.62
CA ALA A 305 -4.29 -26.97 11.24
C ALA A 305 -5.54 -26.08 11.17
N ILE A 306 -6.68 -26.68 10.91
CA ILE A 306 -7.98 -26.01 10.93
C ILE A 306 -8.78 -26.59 12.09
N ILE A 307 -9.24 -25.74 13.00
CA ILE A 307 -10.14 -26.11 14.11
C ILE A 307 -11.48 -25.43 13.84
N THR A 308 -12.54 -26.20 13.83
CA THR A 308 -13.87 -25.67 13.53
C THR A 308 -14.95 -26.44 14.33
N HIS A 309 -16.13 -25.84 14.46
CA HIS A 309 -17.35 -26.50 14.91
C HIS A 309 -18.40 -26.62 13.78
N ALA A 310 -17.99 -26.24 12.54
CA ALA A 310 -18.82 -26.27 11.35
C ALA A 310 -18.00 -26.79 10.16
N GLY A 311 -18.33 -27.97 9.67
CA GLY A 311 -17.52 -28.67 8.64
C GLY A 311 -17.42 -27.92 7.31
N GLY A 312 -18.50 -27.28 6.83
CA GLY A 312 -18.54 -26.59 5.52
C GLY A 312 -17.45 -25.53 5.35
N PRO A 313 -17.33 -24.51 6.22
CA PRO A 313 -16.25 -23.52 6.19
C PRO A 313 -14.85 -24.13 6.25
N GLY A 314 -14.66 -25.20 7.06
CA GLY A 314 -13.39 -25.93 7.12
C GLY A 314 -12.98 -26.53 5.77
N VAL A 315 -13.94 -27.08 5.01
CA VAL A 315 -13.70 -27.62 3.65
C VAL A 315 -13.33 -26.49 2.69
N MET A 316 -14.08 -25.37 2.69
CA MET A 316 -13.80 -24.23 1.80
C MET A 316 -12.41 -23.63 2.07
N LEU A 317 -12.02 -23.51 3.34
CA LEU A 317 -10.68 -23.05 3.71
C LEU A 317 -9.59 -24.02 3.25
N THR A 318 -9.80 -25.32 3.44
CA THR A 318 -8.88 -26.38 2.98
C THR A 318 -8.63 -26.26 1.47
N ASP A 319 -9.71 -26.08 0.69
CA ASP A 319 -9.62 -25.88 -0.76
C ASP A 319 -8.85 -24.63 -1.13
N ALA A 320 -9.12 -23.50 -0.46
CA ALA A 320 -8.43 -22.23 -0.72
C ALA A 320 -6.93 -22.32 -0.44
N LEU A 321 -6.56 -22.91 0.70
CA LEU A 321 -5.15 -23.14 1.08
C LEU A 321 -4.45 -24.05 0.07
N SER A 322 -5.04 -25.20 -0.25
CA SER A 322 -4.45 -26.19 -1.15
C SER A 322 -4.26 -25.65 -2.57
N LYS A 323 -5.25 -24.92 -3.12
CA LYS A 323 -5.14 -24.23 -4.42
C LYS A 323 -4.03 -23.18 -4.42
N GLY A 324 -3.76 -22.58 -3.27
CA GLY A 324 -2.69 -21.60 -3.07
C GLY A 324 -1.30 -22.19 -2.81
N GLY A 325 -1.15 -23.52 -2.83
CA GLY A 325 0.13 -24.20 -2.56
C GLY A 325 0.51 -24.23 -1.07
N LEU A 326 -0.49 -24.14 -0.18
CA LEU A 326 -0.36 -24.31 1.26
C LEU A 326 -0.93 -25.69 1.66
N ASN A 327 -0.45 -26.25 2.76
CA ASN A 327 -0.77 -27.61 3.15
C ASN A 327 -1.73 -27.65 4.34
N VAL A 328 -2.68 -28.58 4.29
CA VAL A 328 -3.51 -28.99 5.41
C VAL A 328 -3.20 -30.47 5.68
N PRO A 329 -2.08 -30.77 6.40
CA PRO A 329 -1.60 -32.14 6.55
C PRO A 329 -2.58 -32.96 7.39
N LYS A 330 -2.72 -34.24 7.04
CA LYS A 330 -3.52 -35.18 7.82
C LYS A 330 -2.93 -35.35 9.21
N LEU A 331 -3.77 -35.26 10.24
CA LEU A 331 -3.42 -35.54 11.62
C LEU A 331 -3.85 -36.98 11.95
N GLU A 332 -2.89 -37.83 12.25
CA GLU A 332 -3.10 -39.24 12.51
C GLU A 332 -2.08 -39.80 13.52
N GLY A 333 -2.27 -41.04 13.91
CA GLY A 333 -1.41 -41.71 14.88
C GLY A 333 -1.83 -41.50 16.34
N PRO A 334 -0.97 -41.92 17.31
CA PRO A 334 -1.34 -41.95 18.73
C PRO A 334 -1.79 -40.60 19.32
N VAL A 335 -1.16 -39.51 18.88
CA VAL A 335 -1.51 -38.15 19.34
C VAL A 335 -2.92 -37.74 18.88
N ALA A 336 -3.27 -38.06 17.65
CA ALA A 336 -4.62 -37.76 17.13
C ALA A 336 -5.69 -38.63 17.81
N GLU A 337 -5.42 -39.91 18.04
CA GLU A 337 -6.33 -40.79 18.78
C GLU A 337 -6.46 -40.38 20.26
N GLU A 338 -5.38 -39.91 20.91
CA GLU A 338 -5.42 -39.33 22.26
C GLU A 338 -6.34 -38.10 22.31
N LEU A 339 -6.17 -37.15 21.35
CA LEU A 339 -7.01 -35.96 21.25
C LEU A 339 -8.49 -36.35 21.04
N LYS A 340 -8.74 -37.27 20.09
CA LYS A 340 -10.08 -37.74 19.78
C LYS A 340 -10.80 -38.33 20.99
N GLY A 341 -10.07 -39.06 21.84
CA GLY A 341 -10.62 -39.65 23.06
C GLY A 341 -11.01 -38.60 24.13
N LYS A 342 -10.58 -37.35 23.99
CA LYS A 342 -10.89 -36.24 24.90
C LYS A 342 -11.98 -35.31 24.37
N LEU A 343 -12.41 -35.48 23.12
CA LEU A 343 -13.49 -34.73 22.49
C LEU A 343 -14.82 -35.48 22.57
N PHE A 344 -15.91 -34.81 22.25
CA PHE A 344 -17.21 -35.48 22.18
C PHE A 344 -17.22 -36.60 21.13
N PRO A 345 -17.99 -37.70 21.40
CA PRO A 345 -18.22 -38.75 20.38
C PRO A 345 -18.75 -38.15 19.08
N GLY A 346 -18.13 -38.49 17.98
CA GLY A 346 -18.46 -37.96 16.65
C GLY A 346 -17.55 -36.81 16.18
N ALA A 347 -16.73 -36.21 17.07
CA ALA A 347 -15.70 -35.26 16.67
C ALA A 347 -14.67 -35.89 15.72
N ALA A 348 -14.16 -35.13 14.77
CA ALA A 348 -13.12 -35.53 13.82
C ALA A 348 -11.79 -34.80 14.15
N VAL A 349 -10.66 -35.50 14.06
CA VAL A 349 -9.33 -34.96 14.34
C VAL A 349 -8.37 -35.06 13.15
N GLY A 350 -8.89 -35.43 11.96
CA GLY A 350 -8.06 -35.68 10.78
C GLY A 350 -7.51 -34.44 10.07
N ASN A 351 -7.81 -33.25 10.49
CA ASN A 351 -7.57 -31.95 9.87
C ASN A 351 -8.40 -31.75 8.57
N PRO A 352 -9.48 -30.94 8.62
CA PRO A 352 -9.91 -30.12 9.76
C PRO A 352 -10.23 -30.91 11.04
N ILE A 353 -9.91 -30.32 12.22
CA ILE A 353 -10.39 -30.80 13.51
C ILE A 353 -11.79 -30.23 13.70
N ASP A 354 -12.82 -31.08 13.63
CA ASP A 354 -14.21 -30.70 13.81
C ASP A 354 -14.68 -31.10 15.22
N ILE A 355 -14.86 -30.11 16.10
CA ILE A 355 -15.32 -30.33 17.47
C ILE A 355 -16.84 -30.36 17.61
N LEU A 356 -17.58 -30.35 16.48
CA LEU A 356 -19.03 -30.33 16.38
C LEU A 356 -19.67 -29.00 16.89
N ALA A 357 -20.92 -28.75 16.54
CA ALA A 357 -21.67 -27.58 17.02
C ALA A 357 -21.90 -27.56 18.53
N THR A 358 -21.73 -28.69 19.21
CA THR A 358 -21.78 -28.84 20.66
C THR A 358 -20.41 -28.68 21.33
N GLY A 359 -19.37 -28.40 20.55
CA GLY A 359 -18.02 -28.16 21.06
C GLY A 359 -17.99 -27.04 22.11
N THR A 360 -17.23 -27.25 23.17
CA THR A 360 -17.11 -26.31 24.30
C THR A 360 -15.83 -25.48 24.19
N PRO A 361 -15.73 -24.37 24.94
CA PRO A 361 -14.47 -23.61 25.03
C PRO A 361 -13.28 -24.47 25.47
N GLU A 362 -13.51 -25.46 26.34
CA GLU A 362 -12.46 -26.38 26.79
C GLU A 362 -11.99 -27.32 25.67
N HIS A 363 -12.88 -27.76 24.80
CA HIS A 363 -12.48 -28.54 23.61
C HIS A 363 -11.63 -27.70 22.65
N LEU A 364 -11.98 -26.41 22.44
CA LEU A 364 -11.15 -25.51 21.66
C LEU A 364 -9.77 -25.33 22.29
N ARG A 365 -9.71 -25.07 23.60
CA ARG A 365 -8.46 -24.94 24.37
C ARG A 365 -7.56 -26.15 24.15
N LEU A 366 -8.11 -27.33 24.33
CA LEU A 366 -7.41 -28.61 24.16
C LEU A 366 -6.87 -28.77 22.74
N CYS A 367 -7.67 -28.51 21.71
CA CYS A 367 -7.23 -28.59 20.31
C CYS A 367 -6.09 -27.62 20.01
N LEU A 368 -6.16 -26.38 20.51
CA LEU A 368 -5.09 -25.39 20.34
C LEU A 368 -3.79 -25.82 21.03
N GLU A 369 -3.87 -26.41 22.24
CA GLU A 369 -2.71 -26.95 22.96
C GLU A 369 -2.07 -28.11 22.21
N TYR A 370 -2.86 -29.02 21.64
CA TYR A 370 -2.31 -30.10 20.84
C TYR A 370 -1.65 -29.61 19.56
N CYS A 371 -2.24 -28.60 18.90
CA CYS A 371 -1.62 -27.99 17.72
C CYS A 371 -0.32 -27.25 18.08
N GLU A 372 -0.24 -26.60 19.23
CA GLU A 372 0.96 -25.91 19.70
C GLU A 372 2.07 -26.88 20.09
N GLU A 373 1.75 -27.91 20.90
CA GLU A 373 2.73 -28.68 21.63
C GLU A 373 2.99 -30.08 21.10
N LYS A 374 2.00 -30.72 20.45
CA LYS A 374 2.05 -32.16 20.13
C LYS A 374 2.08 -32.48 18.64
N PHE A 375 1.56 -31.59 17.79
CA PHE A 375 1.61 -31.76 16.33
C PHE A 375 2.78 -30.96 15.74
N ASP A 376 3.98 -31.60 15.71
CA ASP A 376 5.21 -30.97 15.21
C ASP A 376 5.16 -30.57 13.74
N ASN A 377 4.26 -31.19 12.95
CA ASN A 377 4.09 -30.92 11.54
C ASN A 377 3.14 -29.76 11.24
N ILE A 378 2.70 -28.98 12.24
CA ILE A 378 1.83 -27.82 12.10
C ILE A 378 2.62 -26.54 12.36
N ASP A 379 2.51 -25.56 11.48
CA ASP A 379 3.18 -24.26 11.57
C ASP A 379 2.25 -23.15 12.07
N ALA A 380 0.93 -23.28 11.86
CA ALA A 380 -0.08 -22.30 12.26
C ALA A 380 -1.46 -22.94 12.42
N VAL A 381 -2.35 -22.26 13.13
CA VAL A 381 -3.71 -22.73 13.40
C VAL A 381 -4.74 -21.74 12.88
N MET A 382 -5.78 -22.24 12.23
CA MET A 382 -6.96 -21.49 11.80
C MET A 382 -8.16 -21.91 12.63
N ALA A 383 -8.76 -20.97 13.36
CA ALA A 383 -9.86 -21.23 14.28
C ALA A 383 -11.15 -20.61 13.75
N ILE A 384 -12.09 -21.43 13.23
CA ILE A 384 -13.35 -20.99 12.65
C ILE A 384 -14.48 -21.19 13.66
N PHE A 385 -14.95 -20.08 14.23
CA PHE A 385 -15.98 -20.12 15.27
C PHE A 385 -17.04 -19.04 15.07
N GLY A 386 -18.28 -19.45 14.83
CA GLY A 386 -19.45 -18.58 14.68
C GLY A 386 -20.62 -19.13 15.49
N THR A 387 -21.80 -18.53 15.38
CA THR A 387 -23.02 -18.98 16.05
C THR A 387 -24.25 -18.70 15.21
N PRO A 388 -25.24 -19.61 15.22
CA PRO A 388 -26.56 -19.31 14.69
C PRO A 388 -27.40 -18.39 15.61
N GLY A 389 -26.83 -17.88 16.72
CA GLY A 389 -27.52 -17.03 17.69
C GLY A 389 -28.18 -17.80 18.85
N LEU A 390 -27.93 -19.10 18.97
CA LEU A 390 -28.50 -19.93 20.04
C LEU A 390 -27.65 -19.92 21.32
N VAL A 391 -26.35 -19.62 21.19
CA VAL A 391 -25.38 -19.56 22.27
C VAL A 391 -24.49 -18.35 22.10
N THR A 392 -24.01 -17.81 23.22
CA THR A 392 -23.03 -16.72 23.20
C THR A 392 -21.63 -17.26 22.90
N MET A 393 -20.79 -16.43 22.31
CA MET A 393 -19.44 -16.82 21.89
C MET A 393 -18.32 -16.19 22.77
N PHE A 394 -18.69 -15.46 23.85
CA PHE A 394 -17.71 -14.79 24.71
C PHE A 394 -16.63 -15.74 25.24
N GLU A 395 -17.03 -16.86 25.88
CA GLU A 395 -16.09 -17.81 26.43
C GLU A 395 -15.19 -18.47 25.38
N MET A 396 -15.74 -18.74 24.17
CA MET A 396 -14.98 -19.29 23.05
C MET A 396 -13.92 -18.28 22.56
N TYR A 397 -14.30 -17.01 22.44
CA TYR A 397 -13.39 -15.94 22.02
C TYR A 397 -12.39 -15.54 23.12
N ASP A 398 -12.73 -15.74 24.39
CA ASP A 398 -11.80 -15.58 25.50
C ASP A 398 -10.68 -16.64 25.46
N VAL A 399 -11.00 -17.88 25.10
CA VAL A 399 -9.99 -18.93 24.88
C VAL A 399 -9.08 -18.56 23.71
N LEU A 400 -9.63 -18.04 22.60
CA LEU A 400 -8.80 -17.56 21.48
C LEU A 400 -7.87 -16.44 21.92
N HIS A 401 -8.39 -15.44 22.64
CA HIS A 401 -7.61 -14.34 23.18
C HIS A 401 -6.44 -14.85 24.04
N GLU A 402 -6.71 -15.69 25.02
CA GLU A 402 -5.70 -16.25 25.92
C GLU A 402 -4.61 -17.01 25.13
N LYS A 403 -5.03 -17.90 24.21
CA LYS A 403 -4.06 -18.70 23.44
C LYS A 403 -3.25 -17.86 22.44
N MET A 404 -3.83 -16.86 21.81
CA MET A 404 -3.10 -15.94 20.93
C MET A 404 -2.01 -15.14 21.66
N LEU A 405 -2.16 -14.89 22.96
CA LEU A 405 -1.13 -14.24 23.78
C LEU A 405 0.05 -15.14 24.14
N HIS A 406 -0.15 -16.46 24.18
CA HIS A 406 0.83 -17.41 24.74
C HIS A 406 1.40 -18.40 23.72
N CYS A 407 0.65 -18.74 22.65
CA CYS A 407 1.11 -19.66 21.62
C CYS A 407 2.19 -19.02 20.73
N LYS A 408 3.18 -19.81 20.37
CA LYS A 408 4.26 -19.42 19.44
C LYS A 408 3.84 -19.55 17.98
N LYS A 409 2.98 -20.55 17.70
CA LYS A 409 2.40 -20.75 16.37
C LYS A 409 1.28 -19.72 16.18
N PRO A 410 1.25 -19.00 15.03
CA PRO A 410 0.17 -18.04 14.76
C PRO A 410 -1.20 -18.70 14.79
N ILE A 411 -2.15 -18.04 15.43
CA ILE A 411 -3.56 -18.42 15.43
C ILE A 411 -4.32 -17.36 14.62
N PHE A 412 -5.04 -17.79 13.60
CA PHE A 412 -5.87 -16.94 12.73
C PHE A 412 -7.34 -17.08 13.18
N PRO A 413 -7.92 -16.10 13.86
CA PRO A 413 -9.32 -16.14 14.30
C PRO A 413 -10.24 -15.84 13.12
N ILE A 414 -11.10 -16.79 12.77
CA ILE A 414 -12.11 -16.67 11.72
C ILE A 414 -13.46 -16.64 12.40
N LEU A 415 -14.01 -15.42 12.59
CA LEU A 415 -15.24 -15.16 13.34
C LEU A 415 -16.31 -14.61 12.38
N PRO A 416 -17.03 -15.48 11.63
CA PRO A 416 -17.92 -15.07 10.55
C PRO A 416 -19.24 -14.46 11.01
N SER A 417 -19.63 -14.68 12.27
CA SER A 417 -20.93 -14.26 12.80
C SER A 417 -20.94 -12.79 13.24
N ILE A 418 -20.52 -11.88 12.36
CA ILE A 418 -20.40 -10.43 12.64
C ILE A 418 -21.74 -9.74 12.99
N ASN A 419 -22.87 -10.32 12.60
CA ASN A 419 -24.20 -9.79 12.91
C ASN A 419 -24.78 -10.45 14.18
N THR A 420 -24.78 -11.79 14.24
CA THR A 420 -25.39 -12.55 15.33
C THR A 420 -24.54 -12.57 16.61
N ALA A 421 -23.21 -12.44 16.50
CA ALA A 421 -22.26 -12.33 17.59
C ALA A 421 -21.47 -11.01 17.52
N GLY A 422 -22.12 -9.93 17.07
CA GLY A 422 -21.44 -8.64 16.86
C GLY A 422 -20.85 -8.05 18.14
N ALA A 423 -21.49 -8.23 19.29
CA ALA A 423 -20.99 -7.76 20.57
C ALA A 423 -19.72 -8.54 21.01
N GLU A 424 -19.72 -9.85 20.81
CA GLU A 424 -18.59 -10.74 21.10
C GLU A 424 -17.39 -10.45 20.19
N VAL A 425 -17.65 -10.27 18.89
CA VAL A 425 -16.61 -9.88 17.95
C VAL A 425 -16.04 -8.50 18.32
N ALA A 426 -16.89 -7.51 18.62
CA ALA A 426 -16.43 -6.19 19.05
C ALA A 426 -15.60 -6.25 20.34
N ALA A 427 -16.01 -7.06 21.32
CA ALA A 427 -15.25 -7.27 22.55
C ALA A 427 -13.89 -7.95 22.29
N PHE A 428 -13.82 -8.88 21.33
CA PHE A 428 -12.58 -9.52 20.90
C PHE A 428 -11.63 -8.53 20.22
N LEU A 429 -12.14 -7.70 19.28
CA LEU A 429 -11.36 -6.66 18.61
C LEU A 429 -10.85 -5.59 19.59
N ALA A 430 -11.66 -5.22 20.60
CA ALA A 430 -11.28 -4.27 21.63
C ALA A 430 -10.08 -4.73 22.48
N LYS A 431 -9.79 -6.04 22.50
CA LYS A 431 -8.58 -6.61 23.13
C LYS A 431 -7.32 -6.49 22.24
N GLY A 432 -7.39 -5.79 21.12
CA GLY A 432 -6.27 -5.57 20.18
C GLY A 432 -6.06 -6.68 19.15
N HIS A 433 -7.05 -7.56 18.98
CA HIS A 433 -7.00 -8.61 17.96
C HIS A 433 -7.60 -8.15 16.62
N VAL A 434 -7.29 -8.92 15.57
CA VAL A 434 -7.93 -8.80 14.26
C VAL A 434 -8.89 -9.97 14.03
N ASN A 435 -9.89 -9.78 13.18
CA ASN A 435 -10.83 -10.81 12.76
C ASN A 435 -10.80 -11.02 11.24
N PHE A 436 -10.88 -12.28 10.84
CA PHE A 436 -11.09 -12.70 9.46
C PHE A 436 -12.53 -13.22 9.33
N ALA A 437 -13.41 -12.42 8.70
CA ALA A 437 -14.82 -12.78 8.59
C ALA A 437 -15.11 -13.84 7.50
N ASP A 438 -14.15 -14.08 6.59
CA ASP A 438 -14.26 -15.01 5.47
C ASP A 438 -12.99 -15.86 5.33
N GLU A 439 -13.15 -17.16 5.42
CA GLU A 439 -12.06 -18.13 5.41
C GLU A 439 -11.38 -18.24 4.04
N VAL A 440 -12.12 -18.07 2.95
CA VAL A 440 -11.57 -18.18 1.60
C VAL A 440 -10.70 -16.98 1.26
N THR A 441 -11.16 -15.79 1.64
CA THR A 441 -10.38 -14.55 1.53
C THR A 441 -9.08 -14.63 2.32
N LEU A 442 -9.13 -15.16 3.56
CA LEU A 442 -7.93 -15.40 4.36
C LEU A 442 -6.98 -16.39 3.69
N GLY A 443 -7.48 -17.54 3.21
CA GLY A 443 -6.67 -18.56 2.52
C GLY A 443 -5.98 -17.99 1.28
N THR A 444 -6.70 -17.18 0.50
CA THR A 444 -6.15 -16.50 -0.69
C THR A 444 -5.05 -15.49 -0.32
N ALA A 445 -5.29 -14.66 0.70
CA ALA A 445 -4.33 -13.67 1.16
C ALA A 445 -3.04 -14.33 1.70
N LEU A 446 -3.16 -15.41 2.48
CA LEU A 446 -2.03 -16.21 2.94
C LEU A 446 -1.21 -16.78 1.79
N SER A 447 -1.88 -17.30 0.77
CA SER A 447 -1.21 -17.83 -0.43
C SER A 447 -0.38 -16.75 -1.13
N ARG A 448 -0.90 -15.53 -1.24
CA ARG A 448 -0.13 -14.41 -1.81
C ARG A 448 1.10 -14.08 -0.99
N ILE A 449 0.97 -13.98 0.32
CA ILE A 449 2.08 -13.69 1.23
C ILE A 449 3.16 -14.77 1.13
N MET A 450 2.77 -16.04 1.19
CA MET A 450 3.70 -17.16 1.20
C MET A 450 4.38 -17.42 -0.14
N ASN A 451 3.79 -16.93 -1.24
CA ASN A 451 4.36 -17.03 -2.59
C ASN A 451 5.00 -15.71 -3.07
N ALA A 452 4.95 -14.64 -2.26
CA ALA A 452 5.66 -13.41 -2.57
C ALA A 452 7.18 -13.63 -2.50
N PRO A 453 7.95 -13.24 -3.51
CA PRO A 453 9.41 -13.37 -3.47
C PRO A 453 10.00 -12.42 -2.43
N ARG A 454 11.09 -12.82 -1.81
CA ARG A 454 11.90 -11.90 -0.99
C ARG A 454 12.75 -11.02 -1.91
N PRO A 455 13.06 -9.76 -1.52
CA PRO A 455 13.95 -8.91 -2.29
C PRO A 455 15.29 -9.60 -2.56
N ALA A 456 15.76 -9.55 -3.81
CA ALA A 456 17.05 -10.10 -4.15
C ALA A 456 18.18 -9.33 -3.44
N ASN A 457 19.18 -10.07 -2.94
CA ASN A 457 20.35 -9.48 -2.30
C ASN A 457 21.49 -9.20 -3.30
N ASN A 458 21.34 -9.67 -4.53
CA ASN A 458 22.40 -9.57 -5.52
C ASN A 458 22.35 -8.19 -6.18
N GLU A 459 23.45 -7.49 -6.18
CA GLU A 459 23.71 -6.43 -7.14
C GLU A 459 23.64 -7.04 -8.54
N ILE A 460 23.05 -6.31 -9.49
CA ILE A 460 23.05 -6.76 -10.87
C ILE A 460 24.45 -6.57 -11.40
N GLU A 461 25.20 -7.66 -11.51
CA GLU A 461 26.47 -7.65 -12.22
C GLU A 461 26.19 -7.63 -13.73
N LEU A 462 26.52 -6.51 -14.34
CA LEU A 462 26.39 -6.33 -15.79
C LEU A 462 27.68 -6.84 -16.48
N PHE A 463 27.82 -8.16 -16.58
CA PHE A 463 28.98 -8.76 -17.25
C PHE A 463 29.01 -8.38 -18.75
N GLY A 464 30.15 -7.85 -19.19
CA GLY A 464 30.37 -7.51 -20.58
C GLY A 464 29.62 -6.30 -21.12
N VAL A 465 28.99 -5.51 -20.22
CA VAL A 465 28.27 -4.28 -20.58
C VAL A 465 29.17 -3.06 -20.41
N ASP A 466 29.42 -2.31 -21.47
CA ASP A 466 30.14 -1.04 -21.44
C ASP A 466 29.17 0.13 -21.17
N VAL A 467 28.77 0.29 -19.91
CA VAL A 467 27.82 1.32 -19.47
C VAL A 467 28.29 2.75 -19.85
N PRO A 468 29.56 3.14 -19.67
CA PRO A 468 30.04 4.45 -20.09
C PRO A 468 29.89 4.69 -21.60
N ARG A 469 30.09 3.67 -22.44
CA ARG A 469 29.93 3.76 -23.87
C ARG A 469 28.44 3.88 -24.26
N ILE A 470 27.57 3.09 -23.62
CA ILE A 470 26.12 3.19 -23.81
C ILE A 470 25.65 4.61 -23.53
N ARG A 471 26.06 5.20 -22.40
CA ARG A 471 25.67 6.56 -22.02
C ARG A 471 26.13 7.57 -23.08
N ARG A 472 27.38 7.52 -23.51
CA ARG A 472 27.91 8.40 -24.56
C ARG A 472 27.14 8.28 -25.88
N ILE A 473 26.72 7.07 -26.25
CA ILE A 473 25.92 6.85 -27.46
C ILE A 473 24.54 7.51 -27.30
N ILE A 474 23.87 7.28 -26.16
CA ILE A 474 22.55 7.89 -25.88
C ILE A 474 22.66 9.41 -25.91
N ASP A 475 23.65 9.98 -25.26
CA ASP A 475 23.86 11.44 -25.20
C ASP A 475 24.22 12.05 -26.55
N SER A 476 24.69 11.24 -27.51
CA SER A 476 25.01 11.67 -28.89
C SER A 476 23.84 11.60 -29.87
N ILE A 477 22.69 11.04 -29.47
CA ILE A 477 21.50 10.92 -30.29
C ILE A 477 20.82 12.30 -30.40
N PRO A 478 20.65 12.84 -31.62
CA PRO A 478 20.31 14.27 -31.80
C PRO A 478 18.85 14.64 -31.59
N ALA A 479 17.92 13.66 -31.39
CA ALA A 479 16.50 13.93 -31.24
C ALA A 479 15.76 12.76 -30.56
N ASP A 480 14.63 13.07 -29.95
CA ASP A 480 13.68 12.08 -29.45
C ASP A 480 13.02 11.31 -30.60
N GLY A 481 12.65 10.05 -30.35
CA GLY A 481 11.96 9.19 -31.30
C GLY A 481 12.74 7.94 -31.67
N TYR A 482 12.63 7.52 -32.94
CA TYR A 482 13.31 6.32 -33.43
C TYR A 482 14.81 6.52 -33.63
N ILE A 483 15.59 5.66 -33.02
CA ILE A 483 17.05 5.70 -33.08
C ILE A 483 17.53 5.13 -34.41
N ALA A 484 18.47 5.80 -35.06
CA ALA A 484 19.04 5.33 -36.32
C ALA A 484 19.76 3.97 -36.14
N PRO A 485 19.72 3.07 -37.16
CA PRO A 485 20.22 1.69 -37.02
C PRO A 485 21.67 1.58 -36.53
N HIS A 486 22.55 2.47 -36.90
CA HIS A 486 23.94 2.46 -36.46
C HIS A 486 24.11 2.73 -34.95
N TYR A 487 23.26 3.59 -34.34
CA TYR A 487 23.24 3.79 -32.89
C TYR A 487 22.70 2.55 -32.19
N VAL A 488 21.62 1.93 -32.74
CA VAL A 488 21.05 0.70 -32.17
C VAL A 488 22.09 -0.41 -32.12
N GLN A 489 22.84 -0.63 -33.22
CA GLN A 489 23.91 -1.61 -33.26
C GLN A 489 25.02 -1.30 -32.25
N ALA A 490 25.43 -0.04 -32.16
CA ALA A 490 26.46 0.37 -31.20
C ALA A 490 26.00 0.15 -29.75
N LEU A 491 24.73 0.42 -29.42
CA LEU A 491 24.13 0.16 -28.12
C LEU A 491 24.09 -1.35 -27.81
N LEU A 492 23.59 -2.17 -28.73
CA LEU A 492 23.51 -3.62 -28.55
C LEU A 492 24.89 -4.26 -28.36
N ARG A 493 25.89 -3.86 -29.19
CA ARG A 493 27.29 -4.33 -29.02
C ARG A 493 27.87 -3.90 -27.66
N SER A 494 27.61 -2.66 -27.24
CA SER A 494 28.08 -2.15 -25.95
C SER A 494 27.39 -2.83 -24.77
N ALA A 495 26.17 -3.35 -24.96
CA ALA A 495 25.46 -4.17 -23.99
C ALA A 495 25.86 -5.65 -24.01
N GLY A 496 26.83 -6.05 -24.83
CA GLY A 496 27.27 -7.45 -24.96
C GLY A 496 26.23 -8.35 -25.65
N ILE A 497 25.23 -7.78 -26.32
CA ILE A 497 24.18 -8.53 -27.02
C ILE A 497 24.71 -8.97 -28.39
N PRO A 498 24.77 -10.28 -28.70
CA PRO A 498 25.15 -10.76 -30.02
C PRO A 498 24.19 -10.25 -31.09
N ILE A 499 24.74 -9.65 -32.11
CA ILE A 499 23.97 -9.16 -33.29
C ILE A 499 24.56 -9.75 -34.58
N VAL A 500 23.71 -9.88 -35.59
CA VAL A 500 24.15 -10.24 -36.92
C VAL A 500 24.97 -9.09 -37.52
N GLU A 501 25.88 -9.43 -38.41
CA GLU A 501 26.60 -8.40 -39.15
C GLU A 501 25.65 -7.66 -40.08
N GLU A 502 25.68 -6.35 -40.03
CA GLU A 502 24.91 -5.46 -40.90
C GLU A 502 25.85 -4.46 -41.56
N PHE A 503 25.52 -4.09 -42.77
CA PHE A 503 26.23 -3.09 -43.53
C PHE A 503 25.24 -2.20 -44.27
N VAL A 504 25.42 -0.90 -44.19
CA VAL A 504 24.56 0.10 -44.84
C VAL A 504 25.42 0.90 -45.78
N SER A 505 25.05 0.93 -47.07
CA SER A 505 25.66 1.76 -48.09
C SER A 505 24.66 2.04 -49.21
N ASP A 506 24.80 3.16 -49.86
CA ASP A 506 24.12 3.52 -51.13
C ASP A 506 24.88 3.00 -52.35
N ASN A 507 26.08 2.47 -52.17
CA ASN A 507 26.91 1.91 -53.22
C ASN A 507 26.66 0.40 -53.37
N LYS A 508 26.08 0.00 -54.51
CA LYS A 508 25.76 -1.39 -54.84
C LYS A 508 26.98 -2.33 -54.78
N GLU A 509 28.13 -1.90 -55.23
CA GLU A 509 29.35 -2.74 -55.26
C GLU A 509 29.85 -3.03 -53.85
N GLU A 510 29.76 -2.07 -52.94
CA GLU A 510 30.11 -2.26 -51.51
C GLU A 510 29.15 -3.24 -50.84
N VAL A 511 27.85 -3.15 -51.09
CA VAL A 511 26.84 -4.08 -50.54
C VAL A 511 27.10 -5.49 -51.08
N LEU A 512 27.41 -5.66 -52.36
CA LEU A 512 27.76 -6.96 -52.95
C LEU A 512 29.06 -7.51 -52.38
N ALA A 513 30.07 -6.68 -52.15
CA ALA A 513 31.34 -7.08 -51.52
C ALA A 513 31.12 -7.54 -50.07
N PHE A 514 30.29 -6.82 -49.31
CA PHE A 514 29.90 -7.22 -47.97
C PHE A 514 29.19 -8.58 -47.97
N ALA A 515 28.17 -8.77 -48.83
CA ALA A 515 27.41 -10.01 -48.94
C ALA A 515 28.29 -11.22 -49.27
N ARG A 516 29.26 -11.05 -50.19
CA ARG A 516 30.23 -12.09 -50.57
C ARG A 516 31.18 -12.45 -49.42
N ARG A 517 31.59 -11.46 -48.64
CA ARG A 517 32.48 -11.66 -47.50
C ARG A 517 31.76 -12.35 -46.34
N THR A 518 30.52 -11.94 -46.04
CA THR A 518 29.71 -12.46 -44.93
C THR A 518 29.16 -13.86 -45.22
N GLY A 519 28.91 -14.17 -46.53
CA GLY A 519 28.30 -15.43 -46.96
C GLY A 519 26.78 -15.35 -47.06
N PHE A 520 26.21 -16.31 -47.77
CA PHE A 520 24.75 -16.41 -47.97
C PHE A 520 24.13 -17.42 -47.00
N PRO A 521 22.84 -17.25 -46.59
CA PRO A 521 21.90 -16.22 -47.09
C PRO A 521 22.08 -14.85 -46.41
N VAL A 522 21.83 -13.77 -47.13
CA VAL A 522 21.76 -12.38 -46.64
C VAL A 522 20.39 -11.78 -46.93
N VAL A 523 19.93 -10.87 -46.07
CA VAL A 523 18.68 -10.12 -46.26
C VAL A 523 19.01 -8.66 -46.59
N ALA A 524 18.55 -8.19 -47.75
CA ALA A 524 18.63 -6.78 -48.13
C ALA A 524 17.36 -6.04 -47.69
N LYS A 525 17.53 -4.90 -47.02
CA LYS A 525 16.44 -4.04 -46.57
C LYS A 525 16.73 -2.60 -46.96
N VAL A 526 15.70 -1.86 -47.35
CA VAL A 526 15.84 -0.41 -47.59
C VAL A 526 15.93 0.31 -46.24
N VAL A 527 16.90 1.20 -46.12
CA VAL A 527 16.96 2.15 -44.99
C VAL A 527 16.09 3.35 -45.38
N GLY A 528 14.98 3.51 -44.70
CA GLY A 528 13.98 4.54 -45.06
C GLY A 528 12.98 4.74 -43.93
N PRO A 529 11.79 5.28 -44.20
CA PRO A 529 10.76 5.55 -43.19
C PRO A 529 10.48 4.36 -42.28
N VAL A 530 10.11 4.64 -41.05
CA VAL A 530 9.91 3.64 -39.98
C VAL A 530 8.87 2.58 -40.37
N HIS A 531 7.78 2.99 -41.02
CA HIS A 531 6.74 2.11 -41.52
C HIS A 531 6.87 1.96 -43.04
N LYS A 532 7.60 0.94 -43.50
CA LYS A 532 7.86 0.69 -44.92
C LYS A 532 6.61 0.27 -45.69
N SER A 533 5.62 -0.29 -45.03
CA SER A 533 4.29 -0.61 -45.57
C SER A 533 3.49 0.62 -46.00
N ASP A 534 3.83 1.82 -45.48
CA ASP A 534 3.08 3.04 -45.73
C ASP A 534 3.58 3.77 -46.99
N VAL A 535 4.67 3.31 -47.60
CA VAL A 535 5.30 3.92 -48.79
C VAL A 535 5.40 2.96 -49.98
N GLY A 536 4.84 1.74 -49.90
CA GLY A 536 4.78 0.75 -50.96
C GLY A 536 5.99 -0.19 -51.04
#